data_af7fdff26a3f0c047d80a20b3160949c
#
_entry.id   af7fdff26a3f0c047d80a20b3160949c
#
_cell.length_a   1.000
_cell.length_b   1.000
_cell.length_c   1.000
_cell.angle_alpha   90.00
_cell.angle_beta   90.00
_cell.angle_gamma   90.00
#
_symmetry.space_group_name_H-M   'P 1'
#
loop_
_entity.id
_entity.type
_entity.pdbx_description
1 polymer ?
#
loop_
_entity_poly.entity_id
_entity_poly.type
_entity_poly.pdbx_seq_one_letter_code
_entity_poly.pdbx_strand_id
1 'polypeptide(L)'
;MQTQEINRIVQDLLQRGYEGTYWDYKEDYTDCKEDKLIDIICMANNIDGRDAYLIYGANDDGIVTGIENTTYTRYTTKSVTEFLKSKPFAGGYVPKVSVQIVEIENHELDVLIIHSTRNTPYFLANNFSQSHDRKKHLVAGAIYTRVNDINTPRNQTASYEHTEYLWRRRFGMDMTPSEKFLYFLENTQNWSETKWDIDKHSYCKKSPEYQLYALESNDGYETLAYFYDDERMLYAPLELRYLTTTLYETELWYMDMGRCLIPKPEKKYMIEQGLFYYYIELESLNGKLLPLFAYGKKQCNNRSGQQMPVLIFETEETRLSFEKWVKENIELKKSYSE
;
A
#
# COMPACT_ATOMS: atom_id res chain seq x y z
N MET A 1 -8.58 12.31 8.20
CA MET A 1 -7.76 12.42 6.99
C MET A 1 -8.36 11.60 5.85
N GLN A 2 -8.53 10.28 5.94
CA GLN A 2 -9.10 9.46 4.85
C GLN A 2 -10.45 9.95 4.30
N THR A 3 -11.39 10.40 5.13
CA THR A 3 -12.73 10.85 4.68
C THR A 3 -12.65 12.12 3.83
N GLN A 4 -11.79 13.07 4.16
CA GLN A 4 -11.62 14.32 3.39
C GLN A 4 -10.99 14.06 2.02
N GLU A 5 -10.08 13.11 1.93
CA GLU A 5 -9.45 12.71 0.68
C GLU A 5 -10.47 12.04 -0.26
N ILE A 6 -11.30 11.14 0.24
CA ILE A 6 -12.36 10.49 -0.56
C ILE A 6 -13.39 11.51 -1.02
N ASN A 7 -13.81 12.45 -0.17
CA ASN A 7 -14.72 13.54 -0.58
C ASN A 7 -14.16 14.31 -1.77
N ARG A 8 -12.87 14.65 -1.74
CA ARG A 8 -12.21 15.37 -2.85
C ARG A 8 -12.20 14.53 -4.13
N ILE A 9 -11.81 13.25 -4.02
CA ILE A 9 -11.79 12.34 -5.18
C ILE A 9 -13.18 12.24 -5.80
N VAL A 10 -14.22 12.04 -4.99
CA VAL A 10 -15.60 11.90 -5.48
C VAL A 10 -16.07 13.20 -6.13
N GLN A 11 -15.80 14.37 -5.54
CA GLN A 11 -16.10 15.66 -6.15
C GLN A 11 -15.43 15.83 -7.51
N ASP A 12 -14.13 15.51 -7.61
CA ASP A 12 -13.38 15.59 -8.87
C ASP A 12 -13.97 14.63 -9.95
N LEU A 13 -14.43 13.44 -9.55
CA LEU A 13 -15.05 12.50 -10.47
C LEU A 13 -16.42 13.00 -10.94
N LEU A 14 -17.29 13.46 -10.04
CA LEU A 14 -18.62 13.99 -10.38
C LEU A 14 -18.54 15.19 -11.31
N GLN A 15 -17.57 16.09 -11.11
CA GLN A 15 -17.36 17.25 -11.99
C GLN A 15 -17.02 16.89 -13.43
N ARG A 16 -16.59 15.64 -13.70
CA ARG A 16 -16.31 15.19 -15.07
C ARG A 16 -17.58 15.03 -15.90
N GLY A 17 -18.70 14.70 -15.28
CA GLY A 17 -19.99 14.55 -15.97
C GLY A 17 -20.05 13.36 -16.92
N TYR A 18 -19.22 12.34 -16.73
CA TYR A 18 -19.20 11.09 -17.50
C TYR A 18 -18.56 9.97 -16.69
N GLU A 19 -18.85 8.74 -17.02
CA GLU A 19 -18.24 7.54 -16.43
C GLU A 19 -16.91 7.18 -17.12
N GLY A 20 -16.05 6.42 -16.42
CA GLY A 20 -14.74 6.06 -16.95
C GLY A 20 -14.30 4.63 -16.65
N THR A 21 -13.04 4.35 -16.90
CA THR A 21 -12.45 3.02 -16.74
C THR A 21 -12.38 2.55 -15.30
N TYR A 22 -12.35 3.47 -14.32
CA TYR A 22 -12.20 3.17 -12.89
C TYR A 22 -13.26 3.88 -12.01
N TRP A 23 -14.26 4.52 -12.59
CA TRP A 23 -15.41 5.03 -11.82
C TRP A 23 -16.71 4.86 -12.62
N ASP A 24 -17.82 4.72 -11.89
CA ASP A 24 -19.15 4.48 -12.42
C ASP A 24 -20.16 5.08 -11.47
N TYR A 25 -21.24 5.68 -12.00
CA TYR A 25 -22.30 6.28 -11.22
C TYR A 25 -23.51 5.35 -11.15
N LYS A 26 -24.23 5.41 -10.06
CA LYS A 26 -25.49 4.67 -9.87
C LYS A 26 -26.46 5.54 -9.10
N GLU A 27 -27.62 5.79 -9.68
CA GLU A 27 -28.67 6.55 -8.98
C GLU A 27 -29.10 5.83 -7.70
N ASP A 28 -29.25 4.51 -7.73
CA ASP A 28 -29.65 3.69 -6.59
C ASP A 28 -29.00 2.31 -6.65
N TYR A 29 -29.23 1.49 -5.64
CA TYR A 29 -28.81 0.10 -5.57
C TYR A 29 -29.63 -0.80 -6.51
N THR A 30 -29.18 -2.01 -6.68
CA THR A 30 -29.86 -3.07 -7.42
C THR A 30 -29.97 -4.36 -6.60
N ASP A 31 -31.10 -5.05 -6.71
CA ASP A 31 -31.27 -6.39 -6.17
C ASP A 31 -30.59 -7.46 -7.04
N CYS A 32 -30.21 -7.11 -8.25
CA CYS A 32 -29.56 -8.06 -9.17
C CYS A 32 -28.11 -8.33 -8.75
N LYS A 33 -27.90 -9.49 -8.18
CA LYS A 33 -26.57 -9.90 -7.69
C LYS A 33 -25.55 -10.09 -8.80
N GLU A 34 -26.00 -10.42 -9.99
CA GLU A 34 -25.17 -10.55 -11.18
C GLU A 34 -24.68 -9.20 -11.67
N ASP A 35 -25.54 -8.15 -11.65
CA ASP A 35 -25.19 -6.78 -12.02
C ASP A 35 -24.12 -6.25 -11.05
N LYS A 36 -24.39 -6.36 -9.75
CA LYS A 36 -23.43 -5.99 -8.71
C LYS A 36 -22.10 -6.71 -8.87
N LEU A 37 -22.11 -8.01 -9.16
CA LEU A 37 -20.89 -8.81 -9.23
C LEU A 37 -20.05 -8.46 -10.44
N ILE A 38 -20.66 -8.27 -11.62
CA ILE A 38 -19.92 -7.92 -12.83
C ILE A 38 -19.31 -6.51 -12.72
N ASP A 39 -20.04 -5.54 -12.16
CA ASP A 39 -19.49 -4.19 -11.95
C ASP A 39 -18.25 -4.25 -11.06
N ILE A 40 -18.31 -4.96 -9.93
CA ILE A 40 -17.15 -5.11 -9.03
C ILE A 40 -15.99 -5.83 -9.72
N ILE A 41 -16.25 -6.90 -10.50
CA ILE A 41 -15.18 -7.64 -11.21
C ILE A 41 -14.54 -6.73 -12.28
N CYS A 42 -15.33 -6.03 -13.08
CA CYS A 42 -14.84 -5.12 -14.11
C CYS A 42 -13.96 -4.02 -13.50
N MET A 43 -14.42 -3.41 -12.40
CA MET A 43 -13.68 -2.38 -11.68
C MET A 43 -12.41 -2.93 -11.01
N ALA A 44 -12.45 -4.15 -10.46
CA ALA A 44 -11.27 -4.80 -9.88
C ALA A 44 -10.20 -5.17 -10.93
N ASN A 45 -10.63 -5.39 -12.17
CA ASN A 45 -9.79 -5.70 -13.31
C ASN A 45 -9.48 -4.46 -14.18
N ASN A 46 -9.60 -3.24 -13.62
CA ASN A 46 -9.27 -2.05 -14.41
C ASN A 46 -7.79 -2.05 -14.81
N ILE A 47 -7.52 -1.60 -16.03
CA ILE A 47 -6.17 -1.57 -16.60
C ILE A 47 -5.35 -0.36 -16.15
N ASP A 48 -5.99 0.64 -15.51
CA ASP A 48 -5.28 1.82 -15.00
C ASP A 48 -4.46 1.50 -13.75
N GLY A 49 -4.70 0.32 -13.15
CA GLY A 49 -3.92 -0.16 -12.03
C GLY A 49 -4.11 0.62 -10.72
N ARG A 50 -5.21 1.32 -10.58
CA ARG A 50 -5.57 2.18 -9.44
C ARG A 50 -6.88 1.76 -8.80
N ASP A 51 -7.19 2.32 -7.63
CA ASP A 51 -8.48 2.12 -6.99
C ASP A 51 -9.62 2.56 -7.91
N ALA A 52 -10.73 1.82 -7.87
CA ALA A 52 -11.92 2.12 -8.63
C ALA A 52 -13.10 2.43 -7.70
N TYR A 53 -14.08 3.18 -8.23
CA TYR A 53 -15.15 3.76 -7.45
C TYR A 53 -16.51 3.48 -8.09
N LEU A 54 -17.44 2.84 -7.35
CA LEU A 54 -18.85 2.83 -7.68
C LEU A 54 -19.54 3.81 -6.74
N ILE A 55 -20.11 4.88 -7.32
CA ILE A 55 -20.68 6.01 -6.59
C ILE A 55 -22.19 5.92 -6.69
N TYR A 56 -22.85 5.64 -5.57
CA TYR A 56 -24.31 5.54 -5.47
C TYR A 56 -24.90 6.85 -4.99
N GLY A 57 -25.97 7.30 -5.61
CA GLY A 57 -26.63 8.59 -5.39
C GLY A 57 -26.24 9.65 -6.41
N ALA A 58 -25.79 9.23 -7.60
CA ALA A 58 -25.53 10.10 -8.74
C ALA A 58 -26.02 9.44 -10.03
N ASN A 59 -26.51 10.23 -10.99
CA ASN A 59 -26.90 9.75 -12.31
C ASN A 59 -25.70 9.62 -13.25
N ASP A 60 -25.92 9.09 -14.47
CA ASP A 60 -24.85 8.83 -15.46
C ASP A 60 -24.11 10.11 -15.91
N ASP A 61 -24.70 11.29 -15.74
CA ASP A 61 -24.08 12.60 -16.00
C ASP A 61 -23.30 13.15 -14.79
N GLY A 62 -23.19 12.38 -13.69
CA GLY A 62 -22.53 12.81 -12.46
C GLY A 62 -23.32 13.81 -11.62
N ILE A 63 -24.62 14.01 -11.92
CA ILE A 63 -25.49 14.89 -11.13
C ILE A 63 -25.89 14.16 -9.85
N VAL A 64 -25.67 14.82 -8.71
CA VAL A 64 -25.98 14.29 -7.39
C VAL A 64 -27.49 14.18 -7.21
N THR A 65 -27.98 12.98 -6.91
CA THR A 65 -29.41 12.69 -6.62
C THR A 65 -29.63 12.31 -5.17
N GLY A 66 -28.58 11.91 -4.47
CA GLY A 66 -28.61 11.43 -3.09
C GLY A 66 -29.09 9.98 -2.95
N ILE A 67 -28.71 9.34 -1.83
CA ILE A 67 -29.10 7.95 -1.53
C ILE A 67 -29.98 7.85 -0.26
N GLU A 68 -30.34 8.98 0.35
CA GLU A 68 -31.06 9.04 1.63
C GLU A 68 -32.45 8.39 1.57
N ASN A 69 -33.09 8.46 0.42
CA ASN A 69 -34.47 7.98 0.20
C ASN A 69 -34.49 6.56 -0.41
N THR A 70 -33.39 5.88 -0.51
CA THR A 70 -33.34 4.52 -1.06
C THR A 70 -34.22 3.56 -0.26
N THR A 71 -34.94 2.70 -0.96
CA THR A 71 -35.69 1.58 -0.34
C THR A 71 -34.86 0.33 -0.18
N TYR A 72 -33.67 0.29 -0.74
CA TYR A 72 -32.73 -0.81 -0.64
C TYR A 72 -31.93 -0.75 0.65
N THR A 73 -31.38 -1.91 1.05
CA THR A 73 -30.41 -1.95 2.15
C THR A 73 -29.07 -1.39 1.67
N ARG A 74 -28.61 -0.32 2.27
CA ARG A 74 -27.32 0.31 1.96
C ARG A 74 -26.17 -0.66 2.21
N TYR A 75 -25.16 -0.58 1.37
CA TYR A 75 -23.99 -1.44 1.47
C TYR A 75 -23.09 -1.01 2.63
N THR A 76 -22.47 -2.00 3.25
CA THR A 76 -21.38 -1.80 4.20
C THR A 76 -20.15 -2.58 3.72
N THR A 77 -18.98 -2.18 4.13
CA THR A 77 -17.74 -2.94 3.82
C THR A 77 -17.89 -4.42 4.17
N LYS A 78 -18.54 -4.72 5.31
CA LYS A 78 -18.80 -6.09 5.75
C LYS A 78 -19.72 -6.84 4.79
N SER A 79 -20.89 -6.25 4.45
CA SER A 79 -21.87 -6.92 3.61
C SER A 79 -21.35 -7.19 2.19
N VAL A 80 -20.58 -6.27 1.60
CA VAL A 80 -19.98 -6.48 0.28
C VAL A 80 -18.84 -7.51 0.34
N THR A 81 -18.02 -7.46 1.39
CA THR A 81 -16.94 -8.46 1.57
C THR A 81 -17.51 -9.87 1.72
N GLU A 82 -18.56 -10.06 2.53
CA GLU A 82 -19.23 -11.35 2.72
C GLU A 82 -19.88 -11.83 1.40
N PHE A 83 -20.53 -10.92 0.68
CA PHE A 83 -21.08 -11.21 -0.65
C PHE A 83 -19.99 -11.73 -1.60
N LEU A 84 -18.85 -11.03 -1.73
CA LEU A 84 -17.77 -11.45 -2.61
C LEU A 84 -17.15 -12.79 -2.18
N LYS A 85 -16.91 -12.98 -0.87
CA LYS A 85 -16.37 -14.23 -0.33
C LYS A 85 -17.29 -15.43 -0.59
N SER A 86 -18.59 -15.21 -0.75
CA SER A 86 -19.57 -16.26 -1.08
C SER A 86 -19.55 -16.68 -2.56
N LYS A 87 -18.78 -16.00 -3.42
CA LYS A 87 -18.72 -16.28 -4.85
C LYS A 87 -17.52 -17.19 -5.18
N PRO A 88 -17.65 -18.03 -6.22
CA PRO A 88 -16.64 -18.99 -6.60
C PRO A 88 -15.47 -18.34 -7.37
N PHE A 89 -14.77 -17.40 -6.76
CA PHE A 89 -13.59 -16.80 -7.37
C PHE A 89 -12.46 -17.82 -7.55
N ALA A 90 -11.81 -17.76 -8.71
CA ALA A 90 -10.69 -18.63 -9.03
C ALA A 90 -9.48 -18.38 -8.11
N GLY A 91 -8.86 -19.48 -7.65
CA GLY A 91 -7.69 -19.43 -6.79
C GLY A 91 -7.93 -18.85 -5.39
N GLY A 92 -9.20 -18.62 -5.00
CA GLY A 92 -9.57 -18.02 -3.72
C GLY A 92 -9.24 -16.53 -3.60
N TYR A 93 -8.85 -15.88 -4.68
CA TYR A 93 -8.57 -14.44 -4.70
C TYR A 93 -9.86 -13.65 -4.87
N VAL A 94 -10.15 -12.79 -3.91
CA VAL A 94 -11.37 -11.98 -3.86
C VAL A 94 -10.98 -10.49 -3.91
N PRO A 95 -11.69 -9.66 -4.69
CA PRO A 95 -11.46 -8.22 -4.69
C PRO A 95 -11.53 -7.62 -3.28
N LYS A 96 -10.58 -6.76 -2.94
CA LYS A 96 -10.57 -6.03 -1.68
C LYS A 96 -11.42 -4.77 -1.86
N VAL A 97 -12.37 -4.57 -0.96
CA VAL A 97 -13.33 -3.47 -1.05
C VAL A 97 -13.49 -2.74 0.28
N SER A 98 -13.89 -1.48 0.22
CA SER A 98 -14.41 -0.72 1.36
C SER A 98 -15.57 0.17 0.92
N VAL A 99 -16.47 0.49 1.84
CA VAL A 99 -17.60 1.41 1.61
C VAL A 99 -17.41 2.60 2.52
N GLN A 100 -17.55 3.80 1.95
CA GLN A 100 -17.53 5.06 2.68
C GLN A 100 -18.76 5.89 2.32
N ILE A 101 -19.26 6.65 3.28
CA ILE A 101 -20.34 7.62 3.06
C ILE A 101 -19.67 8.98 2.94
N VAL A 102 -20.02 9.71 1.90
CA VAL A 102 -19.59 11.09 1.66
C VAL A 102 -20.81 12.00 1.55
N GLU A 103 -20.68 13.24 1.99
CA GLU A 103 -21.71 14.27 1.87
C GLU A 103 -21.27 15.28 0.82
N ILE A 104 -22.06 15.44 -0.23
CA ILE A 104 -21.83 16.37 -1.34
C ILE A 104 -23.16 17.07 -1.66
N GLU A 105 -23.16 18.42 -1.75
CA GLU A 105 -24.33 19.23 -2.06
C GLU A 105 -25.51 19.00 -1.10
N ASN A 106 -25.24 18.71 0.18
CA ASN A 106 -26.21 18.33 1.22
C ASN A 106 -26.95 17.00 0.95
N HIS A 107 -26.38 16.13 0.12
CA HIS A 107 -26.83 14.77 -0.13
C HIS A 107 -25.80 13.76 0.33
N GLU A 108 -26.26 12.62 0.85
CA GLU A 108 -25.41 11.48 1.12
C GLU A 108 -25.20 10.64 -0.15
N LEU A 109 -23.94 10.26 -0.39
CA LEU A 109 -23.57 9.29 -1.41
C LEU A 109 -22.84 8.13 -0.75
N ASP A 110 -23.10 6.90 -1.21
CA ASP A 110 -22.33 5.74 -0.82
C ASP A 110 -21.27 5.43 -1.87
N VAL A 111 -20.03 5.37 -1.44
CA VAL A 111 -18.88 5.09 -2.32
C VAL A 111 -18.34 3.72 -2.02
N LEU A 112 -18.54 2.78 -2.95
CA LEU A 112 -17.89 1.48 -2.91
C LEU A 112 -16.53 1.60 -3.60
N ILE A 113 -15.47 1.54 -2.81
CA ILE A 113 -14.09 1.60 -3.26
C ILE A 113 -13.59 0.18 -3.50
N ILE A 114 -13.14 -0.10 -4.71
CA ILE A 114 -12.52 -1.36 -5.09
C ILE A 114 -11.02 -1.13 -5.14
N HIS A 115 -10.31 -1.67 -4.14
CA HIS A 115 -8.87 -1.42 -3.99
C HIS A 115 -8.06 -2.14 -5.04
N SER A 116 -7.16 -1.40 -5.66
CA SER A 116 -6.20 -1.94 -6.61
C SER A 116 -5.27 -2.94 -5.94
N THR A 117 -5.15 -4.10 -6.53
CA THR A 117 -4.22 -5.14 -6.07
C THR A 117 -3.53 -5.80 -7.26
N ARG A 118 -2.46 -6.54 -7.01
CA ARG A 118 -1.80 -7.34 -8.04
C ARG A 118 -2.40 -8.75 -8.21
N ASN A 119 -3.52 -9.07 -7.54
CA ASN A 119 -4.19 -10.37 -7.64
C ASN A 119 -5.09 -10.49 -8.87
N THR A 120 -4.96 -9.61 -9.85
CA THR A 120 -5.65 -9.65 -11.14
C THR A 120 -5.12 -10.77 -12.04
N PRO A 121 -5.90 -11.27 -13.01
CA PRO A 121 -7.32 -11.00 -13.19
C PRO A 121 -8.19 -11.70 -12.14
N TYR A 122 -9.24 -11.02 -11.72
CA TYR A 122 -10.32 -11.64 -10.95
C TYR A 122 -11.33 -12.26 -11.90
N PHE A 123 -11.62 -13.53 -11.76
CA PHE A 123 -12.63 -14.26 -12.53
C PHE A 123 -13.23 -15.40 -11.73
N LEU A 124 -14.36 -15.92 -12.18
CA LEU A 124 -15.07 -16.99 -11.50
C LEU A 124 -14.59 -18.37 -11.97
N ALA A 125 -14.41 -19.30 -11.04
CA ALA A 125 -14.09 -20.69 -11.35
C ALA A 125 -15.32 -21.49 -11.83
N ASN A 126 -16.54 -21.06 -11.44
CA ASN A 126 -17.81 -21.66 -11.83
C ASN A 126 -18.76 -20.59 -12.34
N ASN A 127 -19.70 -20.97 -13.21
CA ASN A 127 -20.75 -20.07 -13.65
C ASN A 127 -21.54 -19.54 -12.44
N PHE A 128 -21.91 -18.27 -12.48
CA PHE A 128 -22.76 -17.66 -11.47
C PHE A 128 -24.06 -17.17 -12.10
N SER A 129 -25.17 -17.66 -11.55
CA SER A 129 -26.52 -17.28 -11.93
C SER A 129 -27.46 -17.50 -10.76
N GLN A 130 -28.14 -16.47 -10.36
CA GLN A 130 -29.31 -16.51 -9.47
C GLN A 130 -30.56 -15.96 -10.16
N SER A 131 -30.40 -15.23 -11.25
CA SER A 131 -31.47 -14.74 -12.10
C SER A 131 -31.99 -15.85 -13.02
N HIS A 132 -33.30 -15.85 -13.26
CA HIS A 132 -33.92 -16.67 -14.30
C HIS A 132 -33.59 -16.19 -15.71
N ASP A 133 -33.13 -14.95 -15.85
CA ASP A 133 -32.67 -14.40 -17.12
C ASP A 133 -31.28 -14.90 -17.47
N ARG A 134 -31.20 -15.78 -18.47
CA ARG A 134 -29.93 -16.34 -18.96
C ARG A 134 -28.94 -15.28 -19.46
N LYS A 135 -29.42 -14.11 -19.87
CA LYS A 135 -28.57 -13.00 -20.32
C LYS A 135 -27.79 -12.38 -19.17
N LYS A 136 -28.22 -12.60 -17.92
CA LYS A 136 -27.54 -12.08 -16.71
C LYS A 136 -26.48 -13.02 -16.14
N HIS A 137 -26.33 -14.22 -16.68
CA HIS A 137 -25.38 -15.22 -16.18
C HIS A 137 -23.93 -14.77 -16.43
N LEU A 138 -23.06 -15.01 -15.44
CA LEU A 138 -21.62 -14.83 -15.56
C LEU A 138 -20.95 -16.17 -15.83
N VAL A 139 -20.03 -16.19 -16.79
CA VAL A 139 -19.41 -17.41 -17.31
C VAL A 139 -18.12 -17.70 -16.55
N ALA A 140 -17.90 -18.98 -16.20
CA ALA A 140 -16.66 -19.46 -15.60
C ALA A 140 -15.47 -19.20 -16.53
N GLY A 141 -14.36 -18.76 -15.97
CA GLY A 141 -13.13 -18.48 -16.71
C GLY A 141 -13.13 -17.21 -17.55
N ALA A 142 -14.29 -16.55 -17.77
CA ALA A 142 -14.33 -15.28 -18.46
C ALA A 142 -13.71 -14.17 -17.62
N ILE A 143 -12.85 -13.39 -18.23
CA ILE A 143 -12.24 -12.19 -17.65
C ILE A 143 -13.08 -11.00 -18.08
N TYR A 144 -13.65 -10.28 -17.12
CA TYR A 144 -14.45 -9.08 -17.37
C TYR A 144 -13.63 -7.86 -17.00
N THR A 145 -13.57 -6.88 -17.92
CA THR A 145 -12.92 -5.58 -17.75
C THR A 145 -13.86 -4.47 -18.17
N ARG A 146 -13.50 -3.23 -17.87
CA ARG A 146 -14.23 -2.06 -18.35
C ARG A 146 -13.35 -1.30 -19.35
N VAL A 147 -13.93 -0.90 -20.45
CA VAL A 147 -13.30 -0.05 -21.48
C VAL A 147 -14.11 1.22 -21.59
N ASN A 148 -13.51 2.34 -21.23
CA ASN A 148 -14.22 3.61 -21.02
C ASN A 148 -15.34 3.44 -19.99
N ASP A 149 -16.58 3.53 -20.42
CA ASP A 149 -17.81 3.37 -19.65
C ASP A 149 -18.50 2.01 -19.86
N ILE A 150 -17.95 1.12 -20.68
CA ILE A 150 -18.61 -0.13 -21.07
C ILE A 150 -17.96 -1.34 -20.44
N ASN A 151 -18.73 -2.13 -19.69
CA ASN A 151 -18.30 -3.44 -19.17
C ASN A 151 -18.23 -4.48 -20.30
N THR A 152 -17.27 -5.40 -20.22
CA THR A 152 -17.22 -6.57 -21.09
C THR A 152 -18.58 -7.29 -21.10
N PRO A 153 -19.17 -7.59 -22.25
CA PRO A 153 -20.45 -8.33 -22.33
C PRO A 153 -20.37 -9.69 -21.64
N ARG A 154 -21.42 -10.09 -20.92
CA ARG A 154 -21.42 -11.28 -20.05
C ARG A 154 -21.15 -12.60 -20.76
N ASN A 155 -21.46 -12.68 -22.05
CA ASN A 155 -21.20 -13.83 -22.91
C ASN A 155 -19.84 -13.78 -23.62
N GLN A 156 -18.98 -12.82 -23.26
CA GLN A 156 -17.66 -12.62 -23.84
C GLN A 156 -16.60 -12.56 -22.73
N THR A 157 -15.36 -12.49 -23.12
CA THR A 157 -14.21 -12.21 -22.24
C THR A 157 -13.51 -10.95 -22.73
N ALA A 158 -12.73 -10.33 -21.87
CA ALA A 158 -11.89 -9.17 -22.21
C ALA A 158 -11.01 -9.43 -23.41
N SER A 159 -10.56 -8.37 -24.06
CA SER A 159 -9.60 -8.45 -25.18
C SER A 159 -8.32 -9.19 -24.75
N TYR A 160 -7.60 -9.73 -25.73
CA TYR A 160 -6.31 -10.38 -25.50
C TYR A 160 -5.32 -9.42 -24.79
N GLU A 161 -5.27 -8.17 -25.24
CA GLU A 161 -4.41 -7.12 -24.69
C GLU A 161 -4.67 -6.88 -23.20
N HIS A 162 -5.94 -6.69 -22.80
CA HIS A 162 -6.32 -6.49 -21.40
C HIS A 162 -6.04 -7.73 -20.56
N THR A 163 -6.34 -8.91 -21.12
CA THR A 163 -6.08 -10.19 -20.44
C THR A 163 -4.58 -10.38 -20.19
N GLU A 164 -3.74 -10.13 -21.20
CA GLU A 164 -2.29 -10.20 -21.10
C GLU A 164 -1.77 -9.19 -20.05
N TYR A 165 -2.23 -7.93 -20.10
CA TYR A 165 -1.84 -6.91 -19.15
C TYR A 165 -2.13 -7.33 -17.70
N LEU A 166 -3.33 -7.84 -17.42
CA LEU A 166 -3.71 -8.27 -16.08
C LEU A 166 -2.84 -9.43 -15.56
N TRP A 167 -2.49 -10.39 -16.42
CA TRP A 167 -1.59 -11.47 -16.07
C TRP A 167 -0.15 -11.00 -15.86
N ARG A 168 0.36 -10.13 -16.74
CA ARG A 168 1.69 -9.50 -16.58
C ARG A 168 1.79 -8.79 -15.24
N ARG A 169 0.75 -8.03 -14.90
CA ARG A 169 0.65 -7.34 -13.60
C ARG A 169 0.69 -8.32 -12.43
N ARG A 170 -0.07 -9.41 -12.50
CA ARG A 170 -0.07 -10.45 -11.48
C ARG A 170 1.31 -11.03 -11.22
N PHE A 171 2.04 -11.30 -12.26
CA PHE A 171 3.37 -11.89 -12.18
C PHE A 171 4.49 -10.87 -11.98
N GLY A 172 4.16 -9.59 -11.87
CA GLY A 172 5.15 -8.51 -11.73
C GLY A 172 6.02 -8.33 -12.97
N MET A 173 5.52 -8.71 -14.14
CA MET A 173 6.23 -8.55 -15.42
C MET A 173 6.13 -7.12 -15.97
N ASP A 174 5.31 -6.29 -15.38
CA ASP A 174 5.13 -4.86 -15.63
C ASP A 174 6.07 -3.99 -14.76
N MET A 175 6.82 -4.61 -13.85
CA MET A 175 7.72 -3.93 -12.93
C MET A 175 9.16 -4.02 -13.42
N THR A 176 9.89 -2.93 -13.27
CA THR A 176 11.36 -2.95 -13.36
C THR A 176 11.95 -3.78 -12.21
N PRO A 177 13.19 -4.27 -12.34
CA PRO A 177 13.86 -4.97 -11.22
C PRO A 177 13.87 -4.16 -9.93
N SER A 178 14.06 -2.84 -10.00
CA SER A 178 14.07 -1.95 -8.84
C SER A 178 12.71 -1.86 -8.15
N GLU A 179 11.64 -1.67 -8.89
CA GLU A 179 10.26 -1.65 -8.35
C GLU A 179 9.89 -3.01 -7.74
N LYS A 180 10.26 -4.09 -8.43
CA LYS A 180 10.00 -5.45 -7.94
C LYS A 180 10.76 -5.77 -6.66
N PHE A 181 11.98 -5.23 -6.51
CA PHE A 181 12.75 -5.35 -5.28
C PHE A 181 12.00 -4.71 -4.10
N LEU A 182 11.55 -3.47 -4.27
CA LEU A 182 10.77 -2.75 -3.25
C LEU A 182 9.47 -3.49 -2.90
N TYR A 183 8.77 -4.03 -3.89
CA TYR A 183 7.58 -4.86 -3.69
C TYR A 183 7.87 -6.11 -2.84
N PHE A 184 9.00 -6.79 -3.05
CA PHE A 184 9.37 -7.94 -2.24
C PHE A 184 9.73 -7.58 -0.79
N LEU A 185 10.21 -6.36 -0.54
CA LEU A 185 10.47 -5.88 0.82
C LEU A 185 9.18 -5.65 1.65
N GLU A 186 8.02 -5.47 1.01
CA GLU A 186 6.73 -5.35 1.73
C GLU A 186 6.36 -6.60 2.52
N ASN A 187 6.89 -7.77 2.14
CA ASN A 187 6.65 -9.01 2.85
C ASN A 187 7.96 -9.68 3.25
N THR A 188 8.48 -9.27 4.39
CA THR A 188 9.76 -9.74 4.93
C THR A 188 9.78 -11.23 5.29
N GLN A 189 8.63 -11.91 5.46
CA GLN A 189 8.57 -13.36 5.69
C GLN A 189 9.02 -14.17 4.47
N ASN A 190 8.98 -13.58 3.29
CA ASN A 190 9.48 -14.20 2.06
C ASN A 190 11.01 -14.15 1.92
N TRP A 191 11.71 -13.50 2.84
CA TRP A 191 13.17 -13.46 2.85
C TRP A 191 13.77 -14.59 3.65
N SER A 192 14.98 -15.03 3.30
CA SER A 192 15.70 -16.05 4.05
C SER A 192 16.06 -15.51 5.43
N GLU A 193 15.98 -16.38 6.44
CA GLU A 193 16.53 -16.06 7.75
C GLU A 193 18.05 -15.96 7.65
N THR A 194 18.61 -14.89 8.21
CA THR A 194 20.04 -14.59 8.08
C THR A 194 20.58 -14.14 9.43
N LYS A 195 21.73 -14.70 9.79
CA LYS A 195 22.55 -14.20 10.89
C LYS A 195 23.54 -13.20 10.31
N TRP A 196 23.13 -11.93 10.29
CA TRP A 196 23.86 -10.87 9.61
C TRP A 196 25.32 -10.65 10.08
N ASP A 197 25.60 -11.02 11.30
CA ASP A 197 26.95 -11.05 11.87
C ASP A 197 27.85 -12.16 11.27
N ILE A 198 27.26 -13.21 10.70
CA ILE A 198 27.97 -14.36 10.15
C ILE A 198 27.78 -14.46 8.63
N ASP A 199 26.52 -14.53 8.21
CA ASP A 199 26.18 -14.89 6.81
C ASP A 199 26.26 -13.70 5.86
N LYS A 200 26.04 -12.48 6.35
CA LYS A 200 26.04 -11.21 5.60
C LYS A 200 25.21 -11.20 4.30
N HIS A 201 24.33 -12.18 4.14
CA HIS A 201 23.57 -12.41 2.91
C HIS A 201 22.17 -12.91 3.20
N SER A 202 21.18 -12.36 2.48
CA SER A 202 19.79 -12.82 2.46
C SER A 202 19.24 -12.79 1.04
N TYR A 203 18.22 -13.59 0.76
CA TYR A 203 17.57 -13.64 -0.54
C TYR A 203 16.05 -13.79 -0.41
N CYS A 204 15.32 -13.34 -1.42
CA CYS A 204 13.89 -13.55 -1.50
C CYS A 204 13.59 -15.02 -1.88
N LYS A 205 12.90 -15.77 -1.00
CA LYS A 205 12.60 -17.21 -1.20
C LYS A 205 11.80 -17.51 -2.47
N LYS A 206 10.97 -16.57 -2.93
CA LYS A 206 10.15 -16.71 -4.14
C LYS A 206 10.87 -16.32 -5.43
N SER A 207 11.94 -15.54 -5.31
CA SER A 207 12.73 -14.98 -6.42
C SER A 207 14.16 -14.80 -5.94
N PRO A 208 14.95 -15.91 -5.86
CA PRO A 208 16.29 -15.90 -5.24
C PRO A 208 17.31 -15.00 -5.96
N GLU A 209 17.00 -14.54 -7.16
CA GLU A 209 17.78 -13.53 -7.88
C GLU A 209 17.78 -12.15 -7.22
N TYR A 210 16.85 -11.88 -6.29
CA TYR A 210 16.80 -10.68 -5.46
C TYR A 210 17.46 -10.94 -4.12
N GLN A 211 18.51 -10.20 -3.83
CA GLN A 211 19.44 -10.50 -2.75
C GLN A 211 19.87 -9.25 -1.99
N LEU A 212 20.18 -9.43 -0.72
CA LEU A 212 20.78 -8.43 0.16
C LEU A 212 22.19 -8.91 0.54
N TYR A 213 23.18 -8.05 0.36
CA TYR A 213 24.56 -8.31 0.75
C TYR A 213 25.09 -7.21 1.67
N ALA A 214 25.43 -7.56 2.90
CA ALA A 214 26.21 -6.69 3.75
C ALA A 214 27.69 -6.91 3.45
N LEU A 215 28.37 -5.84 3.05
CA LEU A 215 29.81 -5.87 2.77
C LEU A 215 30.61 -5.82 4.08
N GLU A 216 31.93 -5.82 3.97
CA GLU A 216 32.77 -5.66 5.14
C GLU A 216 32.55 -4.29 5.80
N SER A 217 32.52 -4.30 7.13
CA SER A 217 32.34 -3.07 7.91
C SER A 217 33.58 -2.16 7.77
N ASN A 218 33.33 -0.86 7.93
CA ASN A 218 34.40 0.12 8.06
C ASN A 218 35.17 -0.06 9.38
N ASP A 219 36.31 0.64 9.53
CA ASP A 219 37.15 0.66 10.75
C ASP A 219 36.55 1.62 11.84
N GLY A 220 35.25 1.77 11.89
CA GLY A 220 34.56 2.63 12.83
C GLY A 220 34.45 2.06 14.24
N TYR A 221 33.89 2.84 15.15
CA TYR A 221 33.64 2.44 16.53
C TYR A 221 32.15 2.10 16.73
N GLU A 222 31.90 1.00 17.43
CA GLU A 222 30.57 0.72 17.95
C GLU A 222 30.19 1.76 19.01
N THR A 223 29.09 2.49 18.80
CA THR A 223 28.69 3.51 19.75
C THR A 223 27.59 3.00 20.68
N LEU A 224 27.71 3.38 21.95
CA LEU A 224 26.68 3.14 22.97
C LEU A 224 25.57 4.18 22.92
N ALA A 225 25.79 5.30 22.24
CA ALA A 225 24.87 6.43 22.26
C ALA A 225 24.87 7.17 20.91
N TYR A 226 23.70 7.54 20.47
CA TYR A 226 23.45 8.37 19.29
C TYR A 226 23.85 9.85 19.42
N PHE A 227 24.49 10.20 20.51
CA PHE A 227 24.79 11.61 20.84
C PHE A 227 26.06 12.14 20.17
N TYR A 228 26.81 11.27 19.52
CA TYR A 228 28.04 11.68 18.86
C TYR A 228 27.80 11.79 17.37
N ASP A 229 28.00 12.99 16.87
CA ASP A 229 28.16 13.29 15.46
C ASP A 229 29.51 12.78 14.98
N ASP A 230 29.71 11.48 15.12
CA ASP A 230 30.98 10.87 14.89
C ASP A 230 31.01 10.23 13.51
N GLU A 231 31.83 10.77 12.62
CA GLU A 231 32.13 10.22 11.31
C GLU A 231 32.75 8.81 11.39
N ARG A 232 33.06 8.32 12.61
CA ARG A 232 33.66 7.04 12.90
C ARG A 232 32.69 5.96 13.36
N MET A 233 31.40 6.12 13.09
CA MET A 233 30.43 5.09 13.41
C MET A 233 30.69 3.81 12.64
N LEU A 234 30.65 2.67 13.35
CA LEU A 234 30.80 1.36 12.72
C LEU A 234 29.55 1.06 11.88
N TYR A 235 29.77 0.88 10.60
CA TYR A 235 28.71 0.51 9.67
C TYR A 235 29.19 -0.54 8.66
N ALA A 236 28.26 -1.27 8.06
CA ALA A 236 28.50 -2.11 6.89
C ALA A 236 27.67 -1.58 5.72
N PRO A 237 28.27 -1.36 4.54
CA PRO A 237 27.50 -1.10 3.34
C PRO A 237 26.57 -2.28 3.05
N LEU A 238 25.32 -1.96 2.67
CA LEU A 238 24.31 -2.96 2.29
C LEU A 238 23.93 -2.73 0.83
N GLU A 239 24.17 -3.71 0.00
CA GLU A 239 23.75 -3.72 -1.40
C GLU A 239 22.49 -4.56 -1.58
N LEU A 240 21.55 -3.99 -2.32
CA LEU A 240 20.31 -4.63 -2.77
C LEU A 240 20.51 -5.01 -4.24
N ARG A 241 20.66 -6.32 -4.51
CA ARG A 241 21.07 -6.83 -5.82
C ARG A 241 19.95 -7.59 -6.53
N TYR A 242 19.92 -7.43 -7.84
CA TYR A 242 19.23 -8.32 -8.77
C TYR A 242 20.30 -9.05 -9.57
N LEU A 243 20.43 -10.36 -9.36
CA LEU A 243 21.58 -11.15 -9.85
C LEU A 243 22.91 -10.51 -9.38
N THR A 244 23.71 -10.02 -10.32
CA THR A 244 24.99 -9.36 -10.04
C THR A 244 24.91 -7.84 -10.05
N THR A 245 23.74 -7.27 -10.38
CA THR A 245 23.56 -5.82 -10.50
C THR A 245 23.08 -5.24 -9.18
N THR A 246 23.80 -4.28 -8.63
CA THR A 246 23.35 -3.50 -7.48
C THR A 246 22.30 -2.50 -7.93
N LEU A 247 21.08 -2.62 -7.37
CA LEU A 247 19.94 -1.75 -7.66
C LEU A 247 19.86 -0.57 -6.70
N TYR A 248 20.18 -0.82 -5.43
CA TYR A 248 20.19 0.17 -4.35
C TYR A 248 21.36 -0.11 -3.41
N GLU A 249 21.81 0.95 -2.77
CA GLU A 249 22.83 0.91 -1.74
C GLU A 249 22.36 1.67 -0.51
N THR A 250 22.67 1.17 0.67
CA THR A 250 22.47 1.84 1.95
C THR A 250 23.53 1.35 2.94
N GLU A 251 23.38 1.70 4.20
CA GLU A 251 24.28 1.29 5.27
C GLU A 251 23.51 0.60 6.38
N LEU A 252 24.15 -0.37 7.02
CA LEU A 252 23.69 -0.97 8.28
C LEU A 252 24.57 -0.43 9.42
N TRP A 253 23.95 0.20 10.39
CA TRP A 253 24.65 0.71 11.56
C TRP A 253 24.67 -0.32 12.69
N TYR A 254 25.85 -0.53 13.28
CA TYR A 254 26.05 -1.39 14.43
C TYR A 254 25.75 -0.61 15.71
N MET A 255 24.70 -1.01 16.40
CA MET A 255 24.19 -0.33 17.56
C MET A 255 24.30 -1.27 18.78
N ASP A 256 24.26 -0.68 19.99
CA ASP A 256 24.31 -1.43 21.27
C ASP A 256 25.49 -2.41 21.32
N MET A 257 26.71 -1.93 21.06
CA MET A 257 27.94 -2.75 21.03
C MET A 257 27.84 -3.93 20.03
N GLY A 258 27.31 -3.68 18.84
CA GLY A 258 27.18 -4.68 17.77
C GLY A 258 26.05 -5.70 17.96
N ARG A 259 25.22 -5.55 19.01
CA ARG A 259 24.12 -6.49 19.25
C ARG A 259 22.91 -6.25 18.38
N CYS A 260 22.81 -5.07 17.81
CA CYS A 260 21.71 -4.64 17.00
C CYS A 260 22.23 -4.01 15.71
N LEU A 261 21.71 -4.47 14.59
CA LEU A 261 21.91 -3.85 13.28
C LEU A 261 20.63 -3.16 12.88
N ILE A 262 20.72 -1.92 12.42
CA ILE A 262 19.61 -1.19 11.84
C ILE A 262 20.01 -0.58 10.51
N PRO A 263 19.08 -0.45 9.54
CA PRO A 263 19.30 0.41 8.39
C PRO A 263 19.61 1.83 8.86
N LYS A 264 20.53 2.52 8.21
CA LYS A 264 20.97 3.85 8.56
C LYS A 264 19.78 4.80 8.75
N PRO A 265 19.63 5.40 9.95
CA PRO A 265 18.61 6.41 10.18
C PRO A 265 19.04 7.73 9.54
N GLU A 266 18.06 8.53 9.16
CA GLU A 266 18.31 9.92 8.77
C GLU A 266 18.45 10.83 9.98
N LYS A 267 19.20 11.92 9.86
CA LYS A 267 19.40 12.92 10.90
C LYS A 267 18.71 14.22 10.52
N LYS A 268 17.89 14.75 11.42
CA LYS A 268 17.22 16.03 11.26
C LYS A 268 17.65 17.02 12.34
N TYR A 269 18.05 18.19 11.91
CA TYR A 269 18.36 19.31 12.79
C TYR A 269 17.15 20.24 12.87
N MET A 270 16.74 20.59 14.07
CA MET A 270 15.77 21.63 14.40
C MET A 270 16.51 22.80 15.03
N ILE A 271 17.12 23.63 14.16
CA ILE A 271 18.11 24.66 14.55
C ILE A 271 17.50 25.65 15.54
N GLU A 272 16.28 26.11 15.30
CA GLU A 272 15.58 27.10 16.15
C GLU A 272 15.33 26.57 17.58
N GLN A 273 15.21 25.26 17.77
CA GLN A 273 15.02 24.60 19.04
C GLN A 273 16.34 24.07 19.64
N GLY A 274 17.45 24.20 18.93
CA GLY A 274 18.74 23.65 19.37
C GLY A 274 18.75 22.13 19.54
N LEU A 275 17.91 21.43 18.79
CA LEU A 275 17.71 20.00 18.88
C LEU A 275 18.08 19.28 17.57
N PHE A 276 18.41 18.02 17.67
CA PHE A 276 18.44 17.11 16.53
C PHE A 276 17.84 15.77 16.94
N TYR A 277 17.40 14.97 15.96
CA TYR A 277 16.92 13.62 16.17
C TYR A 277 17.26 12.73 14.98
N TYR A 278 17.34 11.42 15.23
CA TYR A 278 17.45 10.42 14.19
C TYR A 278 16.09 9.79 13.94
N TYR A 279 15.81 9.47 12.67
CA TYR A 279 14.52 8.89 12.31
C TYR A 279 14.61 7.94 11.12
N ILE A 280 13.59 7.10 11.00
CA ILE A 280 13.32 6.26 9.83
C ILE A 280 11.84 6.41 9.48
N GLU A 281 11.54 6.71 8.23
CA GLU A 281 10.18 6.67 7.69
C GLU A 281 9.91 5.28 7.13
N LEU A 282 8.80 4.63 7.51
CA LEU A 282 8.49 3.25 7.11
C LEU A 282 8.29 3.09 5.60
N GLU A 283 7.87 4.15 4.91
CA GLU A 283 7.73 4.16 3.46
C GLU A 283 9.06 4.28 2.72
N SER A 284 10.13 4.72 3.38
CA SER A 284 11.48 4.82 2.80
C SER A 284 12.09 3.44 2.55
N LEU A 285 13.17 3.39 1.75
CA LEU A 285 13.95 2.15 1.56
C LEU A 285 14.41 1.56 2.89
N ASN A 286 14.98 2.39 3.77
CA ASN A 286 15.47 1.96 5.08
C ASN A 286 14.34 1.53 6.01
N GLY A 287 13.16 2.14 5.89
CA GLY A 287 11.95 1.71 6.60
C GLY A 287 11.47 0.33 6.17
N LYS A 288 11.45 0.06 4.87
CA LYS A 288 11.10 -1.27 4.31
C LYS A 288 12.10 -2.36 4.70
N LEU A 289 13.36 -2.01 4.88
CA LEU A 289 14.42 -2.92 5.33
C LEU A 289 14.37 -3.19 6.84
N LEU A 290 13.88 -2.25 7.64
CA LEU A 290 13.92 -2.30 9.11
C LEU A 290 13.41 -3.63 9.70
N PRO A 291 12.31 -4.24 9.23
CA PRO A 291 11.82 -5.51 9.76
C PRO A 291 12.76 -6.70 9.57
N LEU A 292 13.69 -6.65 8.60
CA LEU A 292 14.66 -7.71 8.35
C LEU A 292 15.83 -7.70 9.35
N PHE A 293 16.05 -6.58 10.03
CA PHE A 293 17.20 -6.38 10.94
C PHE A 293 16.77 -6.24 12.41
N ALA A 294 16.14 -5.14 12.76
CA ALA A 294 15.86 -4.78 14.15
C ALA A 294 14.45 -5.12 14.62
N TYR A 295 13.49 -5.11 13.72
CA TYR A 295 12.08 -5.21 14.08
C TYR A 295 11.72 -6.62 14.52
N GLY A 296 11.15 -6.75 15.72
CA GLY A 296 10.72 -8.04 16.29
C GLY A 296 11.77 -8.78 17.12
N LYS A 297 13.02 -8.35 17.11
CA LYS A 297 13.97 -8.75 18.13
C LYS A 297 13.77 -7.87 19.36
N LYS A 298 13.70 -8.50 20.54
CA LYS A 298 13.62 -7.81 21.84
C LYS A 298 14.50 -6.57 21.79
N GLN A 299 13.92 -5.44 22.18
CA GLN A 299 14.51 -4.11 22.25
C GLN A 299 16.03 -4.13 22.38
N CYS A 300 16.73 -3.46 21.47
CA CYS A 300 18.13 -3.20 21.60
C CYS A 300 18.35 -2.26 22.80
N ASN A 301 18.30 -2.81 23.99
CA ASN A 301 18.61 -2.08 25.21
C ASN A 301 20.09 -2.28 25.53
N ASN A 302 20.79 -1.19 25.83
CA ASN A 302 22.10 -1.33 26.42
C ASN A 302 21.99 -1.93 27.84
N ARG A 303 23.12 -2.36 28.45
CA ARG A 303 23.15 -2.91 29.81
C ARG A 303 22.65 -1.93 30.88
N SER A 304 22.61 -0.63 30.58
CA SER A 304 22.09 0.41 31.46
C SER A 304 20.59 0.70 31.24
N GLY A 305 19.91 -0.01 30.33
CA GLY A 305 18.48 0.17 30.06
C GLY A 305 18.14 1.39 29.23
N GLN A 306 19.13 2.08 28.65
CA GLN A 306 18.86 3.19 27.74
C GLN A 306 18.37 2.66 26.41
N GLN A 307 17.22 3.18 25.97
CA GLN A 307 16.65 2.86 24.68
C GLN A 307 17.33 3.67 23.58
N MET A 308 17.42 3.08 22.38
CA MET A 308 17.91 3.78 21.20
C MET A 308 16.93 4.85 20.75
N PRO A 309 17.31 6.13 20.69
CA PRO A 309 16.40 7.21 20.32
C PRO A 309 16.33 7.39 18.78
N VAL A 310 15.93 6.36 18.06
CA VAL A 310 15.54 6.51 16.66
C VAL A 310 14.03 6.56 16.58
N LEU A 311 13.51 7.67 16.10
CA LEU A 311 12.07 7.85 15.92
C LEU A 311 11.63 7.15 14.62
N ILE A 312 10.54 6.41 14.71
CA ILE A 312 9.96 5.72 13.55
C ILE A 312 8.65 6.41 13.21
N PHE A 313 8.55 6.91 11.99
CA PHE A 313 7.36 7.54 11.46
C PHE A 313 6.73 6.67 10.38
N GLU A 314 5.41 6.59 10.36
CA GLU A 314 4.68 5.85 9.31
C GLU A 314 4.88 6.52 7.94
N THR A 315 4.80 7.86 7.91
CA THR A 315 4.92 8.67 6.70
C THR A 315 5.67 9.98 6.97
N GLU A 316 6.10 10.68 5.92
CA GLU A 316 6.64 12.04 6.02
C GLU A 316 5.64 13.00 6.70
N GLU A 317 4.35 12.87 6.44
CA GLU A 317 3.31 13.72 7.07
C GLU A 317 3.30 13.59 8.58
N THR A 318 3.43 12.35 9.10
CA THR A 318 3.49 12.11 10.55
C THR A 318 4.74 12.72 11.16
N ARG A 319 5.88 12.69 10.45
CA ARG A 319 7.11 13.34 10.85
C ARG A 319 6.95 14.87 10.89
N LEU A 320 6.41 15.47 9.84
CA LEU A 320 6.18 16.93 9.78
C LEU A 320 5.21 17.41 10.88
N SER A 321 4.20 16.60 11.20
CA SER A 321 3.27 16.88 12.30
C SER A 321 3.99 16.87 13.66
N PHE A 322 4.91 15.93 13.87
CA PHE A 322 5.78 15.89 15.05
C PHE A 322 6.69 17.13 15.12
N GLU A 323 7.34 17.50 14.02
CA GLU A 323 8.20 18.68 13.98
C GLU A 323 7.43 19.98 14.31
N LYS A 324 6.20 20.09 13.80
CA LYS A 324 5.30 21.21 14.11
C LYS A 324 4.98 21.23 15.61
N TRP A 325 4.62 20.09 16.17
CA TRP A 325 4.36 19.99 17.62
C TRP A 325 5.59 20.40 18.45
N VAL A 326 6.80 19.97 18.08
CA VAL A 326 8.05 20.35 18.77
C VAL A 326 8.24 21.85 18.73
N LYS A 327 8.05 22.49 17.56
CA LYS A 327 8.19 23.97 17.41
C LYS A 327 7.20 24.74 18.27
N GLU A 328 6.00 24.23 18.44
CA GLU A 328 4.93 24.88 19.20
C GLU A 328 5.07 24.68 20.72
N ASN A 329 5.71 23.61 21.19
CA ASN A 329 5.72 23.19 22.59
C ASN A 329 7.10 23.24 23.28
N ILE A 330 8.19 23.37 22.50
CA ILE A 330 9.53 23.42 23.05
C ILE A 330 10.12 24.81 22.82
N GLU A 331 10.15 25.63 23.87
CA GLU A 331 10.87 26.91 23.85
C GLU A 331 12.38 26.68 23.85
N LEU A 332 13.08 27.48 23.07
CA LEU A 332 14.54 27.60 23.15
C LEU A 332 14.93 27.88 24.61
N LYS A 333 15.70 26.99 25.24
CA LYS A 333 16.49 27.38 26.39
C LYS A 333 17.46 28.46 25.87
N LYS A 334 17.15 29.74 26.13
CA LYS A 334 18.10 30.81 25.92
C LYS A 334 19.40 30.39 26.59
N SER A 335 20.45 30.20 25.80
CA SER A 335 21.77 29.98 26.34
C SER A 335 22.08 31.19 27.24
N TYR A 336 22.28 30.96 28.52
CA TYR A 336 22.88 31.89 29.41
C TYR A 336 24.32 32.06 28.93
N SER A 337 24.54 33.02 28.07
CA SER A 337 25.83 33.61 27.82
C SER A 337 25.88 34.94 28.61
N GLU A 338 26.30 34.84 29.83
CA GLU A 338 26.99 35.90 30.56
C GLU A 338 28.35 35.37 31.01
#